data_8297ba2ccb7e943c294605b005c999ef
#
_entry.id   8297ba2ccb7e943c294605b005c999ef
#
_cell.length_a   1.000
_cell.length_b   1.000
_cell.length_c   1.000
_cell.angle_alpha   90.00
_cell.angle_beta   90.00
_cell.angle_gamma   90.00
#
_symmetry.space_group_name_H-M   'P 1'
#
loop_
_entity.id
_entity.type
_entity.pdbx_description
1 polymer ?
#
loop_
_entity_poly.entity_id
_entity_poly.type
_entity_poly.pdbx_seq_one_letter_code
_entity_poly.pdbx_strand_id
1 'polypeptide(L)'
;VKNDMRSLKLHCIGVVQNITRSGMSKSQKLQACWSYVINNTYYSSAYYPNLNQNDWWRMTAWRTLATGKGNCYGYACAFAALAREIGYDPYVVCGRVPGTRDGAGDGFTRHSWVIINGLHYDPEGQAKGWHTGVYGSYSYGMDNQIQKTVNFRTGRGN
;
A
#
# COMPACT_ATOMS: atom_id res chain seq x y z
N VAL A 1 -17.09 -9.45 7.07
CA VAL A 1 -16.68 -8.10 6.66
C VAL A 1 -16.48 -7.20 7.89
N LYS A 2 -17.48 -7.05 8.78
CA LYS A 2 -17.31 -6.22 9.99
C LYS A 2 -16.21 -6.76 10.92
N ASN A 3 -16.11 -8.07 11.06
CA ASN A 3 -15.07 -8.70 11.87
C ASN A 3 -13.66 -8.48 11.28
N ASP A 4 -13.54 -8.56 9.96
CA ASP A 4 -12.26 -8.36 9.28
C ASP A 4 -11.78 -6.93 9.39
N MET A 5 -12.67 -5.94 9.31
CA MET A 5 -12.33 -4.53 9.46
C MET A 5 -11.92 -4.19 10.90
N ARG A 6 -12.59 -4.79 11.89
CA ARG A 6 -12.21 -4.65 13.29
C ARG A 6 -10.85 -5.30 13.56
N SER A 7 -10.61 -6.48 12.98
CA SER A 7 -9.34 -7.19 13.08
C SER A 7 -8.21 -6.43 12.43
N LEU A 8 -8.46 -5.80 11.27
CA LEU A 8 -7.48 -4.94 10.62
C LEU A 8 -7.08 -3.76 11.53
N LYS A 9 -8.06 -3.07 12.11
CA LYS A 9 -7.81 -1.94 13.02
C LYS A 9 -6.96 -2.36 14.21
N LEU A 10 -7.32 -3.45 14.86
CA LEU A 10 -6.58 -3.95 16.03
C LEU A 10 -5.17 -4.40 15.66
N HIS A 11 -5.01 -5.04 14.51
CA HIS A 11 -3.70 -5.45 14.04
C HIS A 11 -2.79 -4.24 13.75
N CYS A 12 -3.32 -3.22 13.08
CA CYS A 12 -2.59 -1.98 12.81
C CYS A 12 -2.16 -1.28 14.10
N ILE A 13 -3.05 -1.21 15.09
CA ILE A 13 -2.72 -0.64 16.41
C ILE A 13 -1.54 -1.40 17.02
N GLY A 14 -1.60 -2.72 17.02
CA GLY A 14 -0.54 -3.56 17.59
C GLY A 14 0.80 -3.39 16.89
N VAL A 15 0.80 -3.36 15.56
CA VAL A 15 2.02 -3.13 14.78
C VAL A 15 2.61 -1.75 15.09
N VAL A 16 1.79 -0.70 15.05
CA VAL A 16 2.25 0.67 15.30
C VAL A 16 2.83 0.79 16.71
N GLN A 17 2.20 0.20 17.71
CA GLN A 17 2.74 0.20 19.08
C GLN A 17 4.11 -0.45 19.17
N ASN A 18 4.36 -1.50 18.40
CA ASN A 18 5.63 -2.24 18.44
C ASN A 18 6.76 -1.54 17.68
N ILE A 19 6.45 -0.78 16.64
CA ILE A 19 7.47 -0.17 15.77
C ILE A 19 7.68 1.32 16.01
N THR A 20 6.90 1.95 16.88
CA THR A 20 7.01 3.38 17.18
C THR A 20 7.24 3.62 18.66
N ARG A 21 7.74 4.83 18.98
CA ARG A 21 7.97 5.29 20.35
C ARG A 21 7.40 6.69 20.54
N SER A 22 7.13 7.05 21.78
CA SER A 22 6.53 8.34 22.14
C SER A 22 7.31 9.56 21.66
N GLY A 23 8.63 9.46 21.52
CA GLY A 23 9.47 10.57 21.04
C GLY A 23 9.55 10.74 19.54
N MET A 24 8.94 9.84 18.77
CA MET A 24 8.98 9.90 17.31
C MET A 24 8.03 10.96 16.77
N SER A 25 8.49 11.71 15.75
CA SER A 25 7.61 12.56 14.94
C SER A 25 6.68 11.71 14.09
N LYS A 26 5.62 12.33 13.57
CA LYS A 26 4.67 11.65 12.67
C LYS A 26 5.38 11.12 11.42
N SER A 27 6.32 11.88 10.85
CA SER A 27 7.07 11.43 9.68
C SER A 27 8.03 10.29 10.01
N GLN A 28 8.62 10.25 11.19
CA GLN A 28 9.43 9.12 11.65
C GLN A 28 8.59 7.87 11.83
N LYS A 29 7.37 8.01 12.35
CA LYS A 29 6.42 6.89 12.45
C LYS A 29 6.04 6.35 11.08
N LEU A 30 5.83 7.22 10.09
CA LEU A 30 5.53 6.79 8.72
C LEU A 30 6.69 5.98 8.14
N GLN A 31 7.92 6.43 8.36
CA GLN A 31 9.11 5.70 7.91
C GLN A 31 9.23 4.33 8.59
N ALA A 32 8.87 4.23 9.87
CA ALA A 32 8.81 2.95 10.57
C ALA A 32 7.75 2.01 9.95
N CYS A 33 6.58 2.53 9.59
CA CYS A 33 5.55 1.76 8.90
C CYS A 33 6.03 1.26 7.54
N TRP A 34 6.71 2.11 6.78
CA TRP A 34 7.33 1.77 5.50
C TRP A 34 8.31 0.61 5.66
N SER A 35 9.25 0.73 6.58
CA SER A 35 10.26 -0.30 6.83
C SER A 35 9.61 -1.61 7.28
N TYR A 36 8.58 -1.54 8.12
CA TYR A 36 7.84 -2.72 8.56
C TYR A 36 7.24 -3.48 7.38
N VAL A 37 6.54 -2.78 6.49
CA VAL A 37 5.91 -3.42 5.33
C VAL A 37 6.96 -4.07 4.44
N ILE A 38 8.05 -3.38 4.14
CA ILE A 38 9.11 -3.90 3.27
C ILE A 38 9.77 -5.14 3.89
N ASN A 39 10.04 -5.11 5.19
CA ASN A 39 10.80 -6.16 5.86
C ASN A 39 9.94 -7.36 6.29
N ASN A 40 8.62 -7.20 6.35
CA ASN A 40 7.72 -8.24 6.86
C ASN A 40 6.71 -8.73 5.81
N THR A 41 6.89 -8.36 4.55
CA THR A 41 6.03 -8.80 3.46
C THR A 41 6.85 -9.51 2.40
N TYR A 42 6.40 -10.70 1.99
CA TYR A 42 6.96 -11.45 0.88
C TYR A 42 6.05 -11.33 -0.32
N TYR A 43 6.64 -11.19 -1.51
CA TYR A 43 5.85 -11.13 -2.74
C TYR A 43 5.14 -12.45 -3.01
N SER A 44 3.85 -12.37 -3.31
CA SER A 44 3.03 -13.50 -3.73
C SER A 44 1.97 -13.04 -4.72
N SER A 45 1.85 -13.75 -5.84
CA SER A 45 0.82 -13.51 -6.86
C SER A 45 -0.41 -14.37 -6.68
N ALA A 46 -0.54 -15.06 -5.54
CA ALA A 46 -1.63 -16.00 -5.30
C ALA A 46 -3.01 -15.33 -5.16
N TYR A 47 -3.04 -14.04 -4.83
CA TYR A 47 -4.30 -13.32 -4.63
C TYR A 47 -4.27 -11.96 -5.33
N TYR A 48 -5.23 -11.75 -6.22
CA TYR A 48 -5.52 -10.45 -6.82
C TYR A 48 -6.88 -9.95 -6.33
N PRO A 49 -6.96 -8.72 -5.80
CA PRO A 49 -8.25 -8.21 -5.34
C PRO A 49 -9.19 -7.94 -6.52
N ASN A 50 -10.48 -8.14 -6.30
CA ASN A 50 -11.50 -7.66 -7.20
C ASN A 50 -11.72 -6.17 -6.92
N LEU A 51 -11.22 -5.30 -7.80
CA LEU A 51 -11.22 -3.86 -7.60
C LEU A 51 -12.63 -3.23 -7.67
N ASN A 52 -13.63 -4.01 -8.07
CA ASN A 52 -15.04 -3.60 -8.06
C ASN A 52 -15.78 -4.04 -6.78
N GLN A 53 -15.15 -4.86 -5.95
CA GLN A 53 -15.73 -5.30 -4.71
C GLN A 53 -15.58 -4.21 -3.65
N ASN A 54 -16.66 -3.95 -2.88
CA ASN A 54 -16.59 -3.01 -1.79
C ASN A 54 -15.59 -3.47 -0.71
N ASP A 55 -14.87 -2.52 -0.13
CA ASP A 55 -13.85 -2.77 0.90
C ASP A 55 -12.65 -3.62 0.45
N TRP A 56 -12.44 -3.80 -0.86
CA TRP A 56 -11.34 -4.63 -1.37
C TRP A 56 -9.98 -4.19 -0.81
N TRP A 57 -9.76 -2.88 -0.65
CA TRP A 57 -8.49 -2.32 -0.16
C TRP A 57 -8.25 -2.67 1.31
N ARG A 58 -9.29 -2.70 2.13
CA ARG A 58 -9.20 -3.10 3.53
C ARG A 58 -8.98 -4.60 3.69
N MET A 59 -9.70 -5.40 2.93
CA MET A 59 -9.53 -6.86 2.91
C MET A 59 -8.13 -7.24 2.44
N THR A 60 -7.62 -6.56 1.42
CA THR A 60 -6.26 -6.76 0.91
C THR A 60 -5.21 -6.39 1.96
N ALA A 61 -5.37 -5.26 2.65
CA ALA A 61 -4.48 -4.87 3.74
C ALA A 61 -4.49 -5.91 4.87
N TRP A 62 -5.67 -6.35 5.29
CA TRP A 62 -5.80 -7.37 6.33
C TRP A 62 -5.09 -8.66 5.94
N ARG A 63 -5.38 -9.15 4.74
CA ARG A 63 -4.78 -10.38 4.23
C ARG A 63 -3.25 -10.29 4.20
N THR A 64 -2.72 -9.19 3.71
CA THR A 64 -1.27 -9.00 3.62
C THR A 64 -0.62 -8.89 5.00
N LEU A 65 -1.18 -8.09 5.89
CA LEU A 65 -0.64 -7.93 7.24
C LEU A 65 -0.75 -9.21 8.06
N ALA A 66 -1.85 -9.97 7.91
CA ALA A 66 -2.06 -11.20 8.65
C ALA A 66 -1.18 -12.37 8.15
N THR A 67 -0.91 -12.44 6.85
CA THR A 67 -0.16 -13.56 6.26
C THR A 67 1.31 -13.23 5.99
N GLY A 68 1.68 -11.95 5.91
CA GLY A 68 3.00 -11.54 5.46
C GLY A 68 3.21 -11.72 3.96
N LYS A 69 2.16 -11.89 3.17
CA LYS A 69 2.26 -12.13 1.73
C LYS A 69 1.33 -11.23 0.95
N GLY A 70 1.81 -10.70 -0.18
CA GLY A 70 1.02 -9.88 -1.07
C GLY A 70 1.74 -9.54 -2.36
N ASN A 71 0.97 -9.12 -3.36
CA ASN A 71 1.50 -8.50 -4.57
C ASN A 71 1.58 -6.97 -4.39
N CYS A 72 1.69 -6.21 -5.48
CA CYS A 72 1.74 -4.75 -5.40
C CYS A 72 0.54 -4.16 -4.64
N TYR A 73 -0.66 -4.69 -4.82
CA TYR A 73 -1.85 -4.25 -4.09
C TYR A 73 -1.72 -4.54 -2.58
N GLY A 74 -1.16 -5.69 -2.24
CA GLY A 74 -0.93 -6.06 -0.85
C GLY A 74 0.04 -5.12 -0.15
N TYR A 75 1.17 -4.84 -0.79
CA TYR A 75 2.15 -3.88 -0.25
C TYR A 75 1.54 -2.49 -0.09
N ALA A 76 0.85 -1.99 -1.11
CA ALA A 76 0.25 -0.67 -1.09
C ALA A 76 -0.84 -0.57 0.00
N CYS A 77 -1.75 -1.53 0.05
CA CYS A 77 -2.85 -1.51 1.02
C CYS A 77 -2.35 -1.68 2.47
N ALA A 78 -1.35 -2.52 2.69
CA ALA A 78 -0.75 -2.70 4.02
C ALA A 78 -0.09 -1.41 4.50
N PHE A 79 0.69 -0.75 3.65
CA PHE A 79 1.32 0.52 3.99
C PHE A 79 0.26 1.61 4.25
N ALA A 80 -0.76 1.70 3.39
CA ALA A 80 -1.85 2.66 3.56
C ALA A 80 -2.60 2.45 4.89
N ALA A 81 -2.86 1.20 5.27
CA ALA A 81 -3.54 0.89 6.53
C ALA A 81 -2.74 1.37 7.73
N LEU A 82 -1.43 1.13 7.75
CA LEU A 82 -0.57 1.60 8.83
C LEU A 82 -0.42 3.13 8.82
N ALA A 83 -0.31 3.74 7.65
CA ALA A 83 -0.26 5.20 7.52
C ALA A 83 -1.53 5.85 8.07
N ARG A 84 -2.69 5.28 7.77
CA ARG A 84 -3.96 5.75 8.35
C ARG A 84 -3.93 5.66 9.87
N GLU A 85 -3.41 4.57 10.42
CA GLU A 85 -3.37 4.36 11.86
C GLU A 85 -2.57 5.44 12.59
N ILE A 86 -1.51 5.94 11.97
CA ILE A 86 -0.71 7.02 12.55
C ILE A 86 -1.22 8.44 12.20
N GLY A 87 -2.38 8.54 11.54
CA GLY A 87 -3.09 9.79 11.32
C GLY A 87 -2.94 10.43 9.94
N TYR A 88 -2.39 9.72 8.96
CA TYR A 88 -2.37 10.19 7.58
C TYR A 88 -3.67 9.88 6.86
N ASP A 89 -3.84 10.47 5.69
CA ASP A 89 -5.00 10.25 4.82
C ASP A 89 -4.55 9.66 3.47
N PRO A 90 -4.22 8.35 3.44
CA PRO A 90 -3.64 7.74 2.24
C PRO A 90 -4.69 7.37 1.21
N TYR A 91 -4.27 7.46 -0.07
CA TYR A 91 -4.99 6.94 -1.22
C TYR A 91 -4.21 5.76 -1.79
N VAL A 92 -4.91 4.66 -2.07
CA VAL A 92 -4.34 3.55 -2.82
C VAL A 92 -4.58 3.82 -4.30
N VAL A 93 -3.51 3.79 -5.08
CA VAL A 93 -3.56 3.99 -6.52
C VAL A 93 -3.66 2.65 -7.22
N CYS A 94 -4.61 2.53 -8.13
CA CYS A 94 -4.69 1.42 -9.09
C CYS A 94 -4.31 1.97 -10.46
N GLY A 95 -3.21 1.50 -11.01
CA GLY A 95 -2.67 2.04 -12.23
C GLY A 95 -1.87 1.04 -13.03
N ARG A 96 -1.04 1.56 -13.91
CA ARG A 96 -0.16 0.78 -14.77
C ARG A 96 1.19 1.47 -14.88
N VAL A 97 2.24 0.67 -14.96
CA VAL A 97 3.63 1.13 -15.10
C VAL A 97 4.32 0.30 -16.19
N PRO A 98 5.47 0.74 -16.73
CA PRO A 98 6.20 -0.06 -17.69
C PRO A 98 6.53 -1.44 -17.15
N GLY A 99 6.27 -2.48 -17.95
CA GLY A 99 6.53 -3.86 -17.57
C GLY A 99 5.68 -4.84 -18.34
N THR A 100 5.92 -6.13 -18.12
CA THR A 100 5.26 -7.21 -18.85
C THR A 100 4.62 -8.25 -17.94
N ARG A 101 4.55 -7.97 -16.64
CA ARG A 101 4.13 -8.95 -15.62
C ARG A 101 2.73 -9.52 -15.88
N ASP A 102 1.78 -8.70 -16.35
CA ASP A 102 0.41 -9.14 -16.60
C ASP A 102 0.15 -9.53 -18.06
N GLY A 103 1.13 -9.44 -18.94
CA GLY A 103 1.02 -9.88 -20.33
C GLY A 103 0.13 -9.01 -21.20
N ALA A 104 -0.13 -7.77 -20.86
CA ALA A 104 -1.05 -6.89 -21.61
C ALA A 104 -0.58 -6.56 -23.03
N GLY A 105 0.71 -6.68 -23.33
CA GLY A 105 1.24 -6.55 -24.69
C GLY A 105 1.51 -5.10 -25.15
N ASP A 106 1.15 -4.10 -24.37
CA ASP A 106 1.33 -2.69 -24.71
C ASP A 106 2.56 -2.05 -24.01
N GLY A 107 3.37 -2.86 -23.32
CA GLY A 107 4.53 -2.38 -22.58
C GLY A 107 4.22 -1.91 -21.18
N PHE A 108 2.97 -1.96 -20.74
CA PHE A 108 2.53 -1.58 -19.39
C PHE A 108 1.93 -2.77 -18.66
N THR A 109 2.07 -2.77 -17.34
CA THR A 109 1.54 -3.81 -16.46
C THR A 109 0.80 -3.19 -15.28
N ARG A 110 -0.17 -3.91 -14.73
CA ARG A 110 -0.90 -3.48 -13.54
C ARG A 110 0.07 -3.21 -12.40
N HIS A 111 -0.18 -2.13 -11.68
CA HIS A 111 0.60 -1.78 -10.50
C HIS A 111 -0.24 -0.97 -9.53
N SER A 112 0.14 -1.01 -8.27
CA SER A 112 -0.51 -0.26 -7.21
C SER A 112 0.54 0.36 -6.31
N TRP A 113 0.27 1.59 -5.88
CA TRP A 113 1.12 2.31 -4.94
C TRP A 113 0.25 3.26 -4.10
N VAL A 114 0.87 4.15 -3.34
CA VAL A 114 0.15 5.00 -2.39
C VAL A 114 0.47 6.46 -2.65
N ILE A 115 -0.54 7.32 -2.50
CA ILE A 115 -0.36 8.78 -2.48
C ILE A 115 -0.83 9.32 -1.13
N ILE A 116 0.01 10.11 -0.47
CA ILE A 116 -0.31 10.80 0.78
C ILE A 116 0.09 12.27 0.60
N ASN A 117 -0.85 13.18 0.77
CA ASN A 117 -0.62 14.63 0.61
C ASN A 117 0.03 14.98 -0.74
N GLY A 118 -0.39 14.30 -1.81
CA GLY A 118 0.16 14.51 -3.16
C GLY A 118 1.53 13.88 -3.41
N LEU A 119 2.10 13.19 -2.43
CA LEU A 119 3.41 12.54 -2.54
C LEU A 119 3.25 11.04 -2.77
N HIS A 120 4.13 10.48 -3.60
CA HIS A 120 4.07 9.08 -4.01
C HIS A 120 4.94 8.19 -3.12
N TYR A 121 4.43 6.97 -2.85
CA TYR A 121 5.09 5.93 -2.05
C TYR A 121 4.87 4.58 -2.72
N ASP A 122 5.94 3.88 -3.12
CA ASP A 122 5.83 2.56 -3.74
C ASP A 122 6.61 1.51 -2.94
N PRO A 123 5.97 0.87 -1.93
CA PRO A 123 6.68 -0.08 -1.09
C PRO A 123 7.06 -1.38 -1.82
N GLU A 124 6.25 -1.87 -2.77
CA GLU A 124 6.59 -3.07 -3.52
C GLU A 124 7.78 -2.83 -4.45
N GLY A 125 7.79 -1.71 -5.16
CA GLY A 125 8.91 -1.34 -6.01
C GLY A 125 10.22 -1.24 -5.23
N GLN A 126 10.18 -0.67 -4.02
CA GLN A 126 11.34 -0.60 -3.14
C GLN A 126 11.76 -2.00 -2.68
N ALA A 127 10.82 -2.82 -2.22
CA ALA A 127 11.10 -4.15 -1.70
C ALA A 127 11.69 -5.08 -2.76
N LYS A 128 11.21 -4.97 -4.01
CA LYS A 128 11.69 -5.78 -5.15
C LYS A 128 12.95 -5.20 -5.78
N GLY A 129 13.33 -3.98 -5.45
CA GLY A 129 14.54 -3.34 -5.97
C GLY A 129 14.47 -2.92 -7.43
N TRP A 130 13.30 -2.99 -8.07
CA TRP A 130 13.18 -2.57 -9.49
C TRP A 130 12.82 -1.09 -9.63
N HIS A 131 12.34 -0.46 -8.57
CA HIS A 131 12.04 0.96 -8.55
C HIS A 131 12.27 1.49 -7.13
N THR A 132 13.35 2.24 -6.97
CA THR A 132 13.79 2.75 -5.66
C THR A 132 13.57 4.25 -5.56
N GLY A 133 13.55 4.76 -4.33
CA GLY A 133 13.45 6.19 -4.08
C GLY A 133 12.04 6.76 -4.18
N VAL A 134 11.01 5.95 -4.31
CA VAL A 134 9.62 6.41 -4.30
C VAL A 134 9.08 6.37 -2.88
N TYR A 135 9.54 7.31 -2.09
CA TYR A 135 9.10 7.55 -0.72
C TYR A 135 8.95 9.06 -0.52
N GLY A 136 7.72 9.54 -0.46
CA GLY A 136 7.43 10.96 -0.33
C GLY A 136 7.88 11.77 -1.54
N SER A 137 7.78 11.21 -2.74
CA SER A 137 8.24 11.83 -3.98
C SER A 137 7.12 12.63 -4.64
N TYR A 138 7.46 13.82 -5.19
CA TYR A 138 6.48 14.66 -5.91
C TYR A 138 5.98 13.98 -7.18
N SER A 139 6.77 13.09 -7.77
CA SER A 139 6.37 12.30 -8.93
C SER A 139 6.64 10.83 -8.66
N TYR A 140 6.01 9.96 -9.46
CA TYR A 140 6.26 8.52 -9.37
C TYR A 140 7.66 8.14 -9.87
N GLY A 141 8.30 9.01 -10.68
CA GLY A 141 9.68 8.83 -11.12
C GLY A 141 9.86 8.01 -12.39
N MET A 142 8.78 7.46 -12.95
CA MET A 142 8.76 6.76 -14.25
C MET A 142 7.38 6.91 -14.87
N ASP A 143 7.23 6.52 -16.12
CA ASP A 143 5.94 6.54 -16.79
C ASP A 143 4.91 5.78 -15.98
N ASN A 144 3.69 6.32 -15.92
CA ASN A 144 2.61 5.67 -15.19
C ASN A 144 1.25 6.12 -15.74
N GLN A 145 0.26 5.26 -15.50
CA GLN A 145 -1.13 5.54 -15.83
C GLN A 145 -1.94 5.31 -14.56
N ILE A 146 -2.53 6.36 -14.01
CA ILE A 146 -3.42 6.24 -12.85
C ILE A 146 -4.84 6.02 -13.38
N GLN A 147 -5.40 4.84 -13.12
CA GLN A 147 -6.73 4.48 -13.57
C GLN A 147 -7.80 4.83 -12.53
N LYS A 148 -7.50 4.62 -11.25
CA LYS A 148 -8.34 5.10 -10.14
C LYS A 148 -7.55 5.19 -8.85
N THR A 149 -8.08 5.96 -7.91
CA THR A 149 -7.57 6.03 -6.54
C THR A 149 -8.69 5.71 -5.56
N VAL A 150 -8.32 5.15 -4.43
CA VAL A 150 -9.27 4.84 -3.36
C VAL A 150 -8.75 5.42 -2.07
N ASN A 151 -9.51 6.33 -1.46
CA ASN A 151 -9.18 6.83 -0.13
C ASN A 151 -9.33 5.71 0.88
N PHE A 152 -8.30 5.46 1.66
CA PHE A 152 -8.31 4.29 2.55
C PHE A 152 -9.37 4.39 3.64
N ARG A 153 -9.70 5.59 4.11
CA ARG A 153 -10.73 5.80 5.13
C ARG A 153 -12.14 5.67 4.59
N THR A 154 -12.42 6.34 3.46
CA THR A 154 -13.78 6.54 2.97
C THR A 154 -14.15 5.61 1.82
N GLY A 155 -13.17 5.03 1.13
CA GLY A 155 -13.39 4.27 -0.09
C GLY A 155 -13.73 5.14 -1.30
N ARG A 156 -13.74 6.45 -1.16
CA ARG A 156 -13.99 7.35 -2.28
C ARG A 156 -12.74 7.48 -3.13
N GLY A 157 -12.93 7.60 -4.42
CA GLY A 157 -11.84 7.78 -5.38
C GLY A 157 -11.95 9.09 -6.14
N ASN A 158 -10.92 9.33 -6.89
CA ASN A 158 -10.91 10.41 -7.89
C ASN A 158 -11.17 9.82 -9.27
#